data_4033b95ac6e000d470258d1f84bc7500
#
_entry.id   4033b95ac6e000d470258d1f84bc7500
#
_cell.length_a   1.000
_cell.length_b   1.000
_cell.length_c   1.000
_cell.angle_alpha   90.00
_cell.angle_beta   90.00
_cell.angle_gamma   90.00
#
_symmetry.space_group_name_H-M   'P 1'
#
loop_
_entity.id
_entity.type
_entity.pdbx_description
1 polymer ?
#
loop_
_entity_poly.entity_id
_entity_poly.type
_entity_poly.pdbx_seq_one_letter_code
_entity_poly.pdbx_strand_id
1 'polypeptide(L)'
;TSAADVYVNQRDMFVEQAEKLGATVEVFDNNGDAATMLSNADLMVAAEPDVIVEFSPVADATERVGQKFTDAGIPCIALNVPVPGCHLFNFDQPYLSELGAEVIAKEMADRGWTPDNTTVVIGQASALGESVNIAVTSFYEFLSGQVPGMTSVKRDEIQPTTTKISGDEGLQLDLGVTLDGAYAEMTTALQSIPEDRNLVVYTVNDDSTFGVQRAIANAGRSETTIVSGYGGGADALNQIRESDSTGWVSDQMGFFAYWGEFALAMVAAVDLGLDIPELTAPPMVVLTKDNMDDYFKPGTDELVMMPELPEGSKYLIETGIL
;
A
#
# COMPACT_ATOMS: atom_id res chain seq x y z
N THR A 1 -9.79 10.68 5.58
CA THR A 1 -10.48 9.96 4.47
C THR A 1 -10.46 8.48 4.83
N SER A 2 -11.61 7.81 4.92
CA SER A 2 -11.67 6.37 5.17
C SER A 2 -11.24 5.59 3.93
N ALA A 3 -10.83 4.30 4.11
CA ALA A 3 -10.54 3.44 2.97
C ALA A 3 -11.71 3.36 1.98
N ALA A 4 -12.95 3.34 2.49
CA ALA A 4 -14.16 3.36 1.65
C ALA A 4 -14.26 4.64 0.80
N ASP A 5 -13.90 5.81 1.33
CA ASP A 5 -13.91 7.07 0.59
C ASP A 5 -12.87 7.07 -0.54
N VAL A 6 -11.71 6.44 -0.33
CA VAL A 6 -10.68 6.33 -1.36
C VAL A 6 -11.17 5.53 -2.56
N TYR A 7 -11.82 4.40 -2.32
CA TYR A 7 -12.39 3.57 -3.39
C TYR A 7 -13.50 4.29 -4.17
N VAL A 8 -14.37 5.00 -3.46
CA VAL A 8 -15.41 5.84 -4.08
C VAL A 8 -14.79 6.92 -4.95
N ASN A 9 -13.78 7.64 -4.44
CA ASN A 9 -13.11 8.71 -5.17
C ASN A 9 -12.42 8.19 -6.45
N GLN A 10 -11.77 7.04 -6.38
CA GLN A 10 -11.13 6.41 -7.54
C GLN A 10 -12.15 6.02 -8.61
N ARG A 11 -13.25 5.38 -8.20
CA ARG A 11 -14.36 5.05 -9.08
C ARG A 11 -14.92 6.29 -9.77
N ASP A 12 -15.24 7.32 -8.99
CA ASP A 12 -15.86 8.54 -9.49
C ASP A 12 -14.92 9.28 -10.46
N MET A 13 -13.63 9.34 -10.16
CA MET A 13 -12.61 9.88 -11.06
C MET A 13 -12.54 9.07 -12.36
N PHE A 14 -12.49 7.74 -12.29
CA PHE A 14 -12.48 6.87 -13.46
C PHE A 14 -13.71 7.12 -14.34
N VAL A 15 -14.92 7.12 -13.75
CA VAL A 15 -16.18 7.33 -14.46
C VAL A 15 -16.21 8.71 -15.12
N GLU A 16 -15.88 9.77 -14.37
CA GLU A 16 -15.90 11.14 -14.89
C GLU A 16 -14.94 11.32 -16.08
N GLN A 17 -13.73 10.78 -15.99
CA GLN A 17 -12.74 10.90 -17.05
C GLN A 17 -13.12 10.04 -18.27
N ALA A 18 -13.60 8.83 -18.06
CA ALA A 18 -14.06 7.96 -19.14
C ALA A 18 -15.22 8.57 -19.92
N GLU A 19 -16.22 9.15 -19.23
CA GLU A 19 -17.35 9.84 -19.86
C GLU A 19 -16.91 11.07 -20.68
N LYS A 20 -15.93 11.85 -20.19
CA LYS A 20 -15.34 12.98 -20.96
C LYS A 20 -14.69 12.53 -22.28
N LEU A 21 -14.18 11.31 -22.33
CA LEU A 21 -13.62 10.70 -23.53
C LEU A 21 -14.68 10.02 -24.43
N GLY A 22 -15.96 10.04 -24.01
CA GLY A 22 -17.06 9.46 -24.75
C GLY A 22 -17.29 7.97 -24.50
N ALA A 23 -16.64 7.39 -23.50
CA ALA A 23 -16.90 6.01 -23.06
C ALA A 23 -18.19 5.92 -22.25
N THR A 24 -18.84 4.75 -22.28
CA THR A 24 -19.97 4.42 -21.41
C THR A 24 -19.46 3.53 -20.28
N VAL A 25 -19.75 3.90 -19.04
CA VAL A 25 -19.32 3.13 -17.86
C VAL A 25 -20.54 2.61 -17.10
N GLU A 26 -20.56 1.31 -16.84
CA GLU A 26 -21.54 0.68 -15.95
C GLU A 26 -20.83 0.23 -14.67
N VAL A 27 -21.36 0.58 -13.51
CA VAL A 27 -20.74 0.33 -12.21
C VAL A 27 -21.49 -0.74 -11.45
N PHE A 28 -20.77 -1.75 -10.96
CA PHE A 28 -21.28 -2.84 -10.13
C PHE A 28 -20.60 -2.78 -8.77
N ASP A 29 -21.34 -2.59 -7.69
CA ASP A 29 -20.78 -2.51 -6.33
C ASP A 29 -20.78 -3.91 -5.70
N ASN A 30 -19.58 -4.38 -5.34
CA ASN A 30 -19.38 -5.68 -4.71
C ASN A 30 -19.68 -5.66 -3.19
N ASN A 31 -19.87 -4.48 -2.59
CA ASN A 31 -20.13 -4.29 -1.14
C ASN A 31 -19.15 -5.04 -0.21
N GLY A 32 -17.92 -5.34 -0.68
CA GLY A 32 -16.95 -6.13 0.06
C GLY A 32 -17.36 -7.59 0.29
N ASP A 33 -18.27 -8.13 -0.53
CA ASP A 33 -18.84 -9.47 -0.38
C ASP A 33 -18.51 -10.38 -1.56
N ALA A 34 -17.94 -11.55 -1.31
CA ALA A 34 -17.49 -12.50 -2.33
C ALA A 34 -18.64 -13.06 -3.19
N ALA A 35 -19.82 -13.27 -2.62
CA ALA A 35 -20.96 -13.79 -3.37
C ALA A 35 -21.53 -12.71 -4.29
N THR A 36 -21.58 -11.47 -3.83
CA THR A 36 -21.97 -10.30 -4.61
C THR A 36 -20.99 -10.07 -5.76
N MET A 37 -19.67 -10.14 -5.50
CA MET A 37 -18.63 -10.03 -6.52
C MET A 37 -18.81 -11.07 -7.63
N LEU A 38 -19.08 -12.34 -7.29
CA LEU A 38 -19.32 -13.40 -8.26
C LEU A 38 -20.60 -13.18 -9.09
N SER A 39 -21.67 -12.67 -8.47
CA SER A 39 -22.92 -12.32 -9.15
C SER A 39 -22.72 -11.14 -10.09
N ASN A 40 -21.98 -10.12 -9.65
CA ASN A 40 -21.63 -8.97 -10.47
C ASN A 40 -20.79 -9.37 -11.67
N ALA A 41 -19.84 -10.30 -11.51
CA ALA A 41 -19.04 -10.82 -12.62
C ALA A 41 -19.91 -11.46 -13.71
N ASP A 42 -20.98 -12.19 -13.34
CA ASP A 42 -21.94 -12.72 -14.31
C ASP A 42 -22.71 -11.60 -15.06
N LEU A 43 -23.08 -10.54 -14.35
CA LEU A 43 -23.75 -9.38 -14.96
C LEU A 43 -22.79 -8.59 -15.87
N MET A 44 -21.54 -8.39 -15.45
CA MET A 44 -20.52 -7.75 -16.28
C MET A 44 -20.29 -8.51 -17.58
N VAL A 45 -20.14 -9.84 -17.52
CA VAL A 45 -20.01 -10.68 -18.72
C VAL A 45 -21.25 -10.59 -19.60
N ALA A 46 -22.45 -10.58 -19.02
CA ALA A 46 -23.71 -10.47 -19.78
C ALA A 46 -23.91 -9.10 -20.44
N ALA A 47 -23.26 -8.06 -19.94
CA ALA A 47 -23.26 -6.72 -20.54
C ALA A 47 -22.34 -6.60 -21.79
N GLU A 48 -21.47 -7.60 -22.02
CA GLU A 48 -20.53 -7.66 -23.15
C GLU A 48 -19.69 -6.37 -23.32
N PRO A 49 -18.99 -5.88 -22.26
CA PRO A 49 -18.19 -4.67 -22.38
C PRO A 49 -16.90 -4.92 -23.17
N ASP A 50 -16.29 -3.85 -23.68
CA ASP A 50 -15.00 -3.91 -24.37
C ASP A 50 -13.86 -4.25 -23.38
N VAL A 51 -13.92 -3.73 -22.14
CA VAL A 51 -12.95 -3.98 -21.06
C VAL A 51 -13.65 -3.99 -19.71
N ILE A 52 -13.23 -4.88 -18.82
CA ILE A 52 -13.65 -4.89 -17.41
C ILE A 52 -12.53 -4.32 -16.54
N VAL A 53 -12.89 -3.41 -15.62
CA VAL A 53 -11.98 -2.96 -14.54
C VAL A 53 -12.53 -3.50 -13.22
N GLU A 54 -11.79 -4.42 -12.61
CA GLU A 54 -12.17 -5.03 -11.34
C GLU A 54 -11.34 -4.43 -10.19
N PHE A 55 -12.03 -3.82 -9.25
CA PHE A 55 -11.42 -3.28 -8.06
C PHE A 55 -12.16 -3.75 -6.82
N SER A 56 -11.70 -4.84 -6.25
CA SER A 56 -12.31 -5.40 -5.04
C SER A 56 -11.24 -5.92 -4.08
N PRO A 57 -11.34 -5.61 -2.79
CA PRO A 57 -10.46 -6.17 -1.76
C PRO A 57 -10.83 -7.60 -1.36
N VAL A 58 -11.69 -8.29 -2.12
CA VAL A 58 -12.20 -9.64 -1.80
C VAL A 58 -11.38 -10.71 -2.50
N ALA A 59 -10.24 -11.08 -1.91
CA ALA A 59 -9.31 -12.04 -2.50
C ALA A 59 -9.91 -13.44 -2.75
N ASP A 60 -10.80 -13.92 -1.90
CA ASP A 60 -11.36 -15.28 -1.97
C ASP A 60 -12.20 -15.57 -3.22
N ALA A 61 -12.68 -14.53 -3.92
CA ALA A 61 -13.50 -14.68 -5.12
C ALA A 61 -12.72 -14.51 -6.42
N THR A 62 -11.50 -13.94 -6.38
CA THR A 62 -10.78 -13.46 -7.57
C THR A 62 -10.49 -14.55 -8.60
N GLU A 63 -10.14 -15.76 -8.18
CA GLU A 63 -9.88 -16.87 -9.09
C GLU A 63 -11.11 -17.22 -9.95
N ARG A 64 -12.28 -17.32 -9.30
CA ARG A 64 -13.53 -17.65 -10.00
C ARG A 64 -14.04 -16.51 -10.89
N VAL A 65 -13.81 -15.27 -10.47
CA VAL A 65 -14.12 -14.06 -11.24
C VAL A 65 -13.25 -13.98 -12.47
N GLY A 66 -11.93 -14.13 -12.32
CA GLY A 66 -10.99 -14.14 -13.45
C GLY A 66 -11.27 -15.23 -14.45
N GLN A 67 -11.67 -16.43 -14.00
CA GLN A 67 -12.08 -17.51 -14.90
C GLN A 67 -13.30 -17.12 -15.76
N LYS A 68 -14.31 -16.44 -15.16
CA LYS A 68 -15.49 -15.98 -15.91
C LYS A 68 -15.12 -14.98 -17.01
N PHE A 69 -14.24 -14.01 -16.72
CA PHE A 69 -13.80 -13.01 -17.70
C PHE A 69 -12.97 -13.66 -18.81
N THR A 70 -12.08 -14.59 -18.46
CA THR A 70 -11.27 -15.35 -19.41
C THR A 70 -12.12 -16.22 -20.31
N ASP A 71 -13.11 -16.95 -19.76
CA ASP A 71 -14.02 -17.81 -20.53
C ASP A 71 -14.90 -17.00 -21.49
N ALA A 72 -15.25 -15.78 -21.12
CA ALA A 72 -15.98 -14.84 -21.98
C ALA A 72 -15.10 -14.16 -23.03
N GLY A 73 -13.77 -14.24 -22.90
CA GLY A 73 -12.80 -13.57 -23.79
C GLY A 73 -12.81 -12.05 -23.67
N ILE A 74 -13.23 -11.51 -22.52
CA ILE A 74 -13.29 -10.08 -22.28
C ILE A 74 -11.99 -9.66 -21.58
N PRO A 75 -11.23 -8.70 -22.15
CA PRO A 75 -10.04 -8.16 -21.50
C PRO A 75 -10.38 -7.54 -20.14
N CYS A 76 -9.51 -7.74 -19.16
CA CYS A 76 -9.75 -7.18 -17.82
C CYS A 76 -8.50 -6.60 -17.18
N ILE A 77 -8.72 -5.61 -16.34
CA ILE A 77 -7.71 -4.93 -15.52
C ILE A 77 -8.10 -5.14 -14.06
N ALA A 78 -7.19 -5.64 -13.25
CA ALA A 78 -7.35 -5.80 -11.81
C ALA A 78 -6.59 -4.68 -11.08
N LEU A 79 -7.26 -3.97 -10.18
CA LEU A 79 -6.65 -2.94 -9.36
C LEU A 79 -6.41 -3.47 -7.95
N ASN A 80 -5.18 -3.31 -7.43
CA ASN A 80 -4.74 -3.64 -6.09
C ASN A 80 -4.70 -5.14 -5.76
N VAL A 81 -5.77 -5.89 -6.00
CA VAL A 81 -5.84 -7.33 -5.74
C VAL A 81 -5.77 -8.09 -7.07
N PRO A 82 -4.82 -9.01 -7.25
CA PRO A 82 -4.71 -9.78 -8.49
C PRO A 82 -5.98 -10.59 -8.77
N VAL A 83 -6.45 -10.50 -10.02
CA VAL A 83 -7.51 -11.34 -10.57
C VAL A 83 -6.88 -12.16 -11.70
N PRO A 84 -6.82 -13.50 -11.60
CA PRO A 84 -6.18 -14.34 -12.62
C PRO A 84 -6.75 -14.09 -14.02
N GLY A 85 -5.87 -13.88 -14.99
CA GLY A 85 -6.25 -13.55 -16.38
C GLY A 85 -6.44 -12.06 -16.66
N CYS A 86 -6.43 -11.19 -15.66
CA CYS A 86 -6.47 -9.74 -15.82
C CYS A 86 -5.06 -9.12 -15.74
N HIS A 87 -4.84 -8.00 -16.43
CA HIS A 87 -3.65 -7.18 -16.23
C HIS A 87 -3.69 -6.54 -14.85
N LEU A 88 -2.60 -6.61 -14.10
CA LEU A 88 -2.54 -6.08 -12.73
C LEU A 88 -2.01 -4.64 -12.72
N PHE A 89 -2.77 -3.75 -12.07
CA PHE A 89 -2.30 -2.44 -11.64
C PHE A 89 -2.18 -2.42 -10.12
N ASN A 90 -0.98 -2.32 -9.61
CA ASN A 90 -0.69 -2.32 -8.18
C ASN A 90 0.67 -1.69 -7.90
N PHE A 91 0.96 -1.42 -6.64
CA PHE A 91 2.29 -1.07 -6.21
C PHE A 91 3.29 -2.19 -6.52
N ASP A 92 4.50 -1.81 -6.91
CA ASP A 92 5.66 -2.68 -6.75
C ASP A 92 6.06 -2.67 -5.26
N GLN A 93 5.39 -3.53 -4.50
CA GLN A 93 5.54 -3.59 -3.04
C GLN A 93 6.99 -3.81 -2.60
N PRO A 94 7.75 -4.77 -3.17
CA PRO A 94 9.16 -4.94 -2.82
C PRO A 94 9.99 -3.68 -3.07
N TYR A 95 9.83 -3.04 -4.23
CA TYR A 95 10.58 -1.83 -4.57
C TYR A 95 10.27 -0.67 -3.61
N LEU A 96 8.99 -0.41 -3.34
CA LEU A 96 8.59 0.67 -2.43
C LEU A 96 9.06 0.39 -0.98
N SER A 97 9.05 -0.88 -0.57
CA SER A 97 9.54 -1.30 0.74
C SER A 97 11.05 -1.19 0.87
N GLU A 98 11.80 -1.43 -0.22
CA GLU A 98 13.25 -1.20 -0.27
C GLU A 98 13.59 0.26 -0.01
N LEU A 99 12.92 1.18 -0.72
CA LEU A 99 13.08 2.62 -0.51
C LEU A 99 12.74 3.04 0.92
N GLY A 100 11.67 2.47 1.51
CA GLY A 100 11.30 2.71 2.91
C GLY A 100 12.35 2.19 3.89
N ALA A 101 12.91 1.01 3.63
CA ALA A 101 13.97 0.44 4.43
C ALA A 101 15.26 1.27 4.41
N GLU A 102 15.62 1.86 3.25
CA GLU A 102 16.76 2.79 3.12
C GLU A 102 16.60 4.02 4.02
N VAL A 103 15.41 4.63 4.01
CA VAL A 103 15.11 5.78 4.87
C VAL A 103 15.23 5.42 6.34
N ILE A 104 14.67 4.29 6.75
CA ILE A 104 14.68 3.84 8.13
C ILE A 104 16.09 3.42 8.57
N ALA A 105 16.85 2.72 7.73
CA ALA A 105 18.24 2.36 8.04
C ALA A 105 19.11 3.60 8.28
N LYS A 106 18.93 4.65 7.46
CA LYS A 106 19.59 5.94 7.65
C LYS A 106 19.17 6.60 8.96
N GLU A 107 17.88 6.65 9.26
CA GLU A 107 17.36 7.26 10.49
C GLU A 107 17.87 6.53 11.74
N MET A 108 17.92 5.19 11.71
CA MET A 108 18.54 4.39 12.78
C MET A 108 20.01 4.75 12.97
N ALA A 109 20.77 4.87 11.88
CA ALA A 109 22.19 5.23 11.92
C ALA A 109 22.40 6.64 12.49
N ASP A 110 21.62 7.62 12.07
CA ASP A 110 21.69 9.01 12.53
C ASP A 110 21.38 9.13 14.05
N ARG A 111 20.51 8.27 14.57
CA ARG A 111 20.17 8.18 16.01
C ARG A 111 21.13 7.28 16.81
N GLY A 112 22.06 6.59 16.16
CA GLY A 112 22.94 5.62 16.81
C GLY A 112 22.20 4.36 17.29
N TRP A 113 21.10 4.01 16.64
CA TRP A 113 20.33 2.82 16.94
C TRP A 113 20.93 1.59 16.25
N THR A 114 21.00 0.51 17.00
CA THR A 114 21.59 -0.77 16.56
C THR A 114 20.64 -1.92 16.85
N PRO A 115 20.85 -3.10 16.26
CA PRO A 115 20.03 -4.27 16.57
C PRO A 115 20.02 -4.66 18.06
N ASP A 116 21.12 -4.38 18.77
CA ASP A 116 21.24 -4.68 20.20
C ASP A 116 20.29 -3.86 21.07
N ASN A 117 19.92 -2.64 20.62
CA ASN A 117 19.08 -1.72 21.38
C ASN A 117 17.74 -1.37 20.70
N THR A 118 17.41 -2.02 19.58
CA THR A 118 16.20 -1.71 18.79
C THR A 118 15.40 -2.96 18.49
N THR A 119 14.08 -2.84 18.53
CA THR A 119 13.14 -3.85 18.04
C THR A 119 12.39 -3.30 16.83
N VAL A 120 12.42 -4.02 15.73
CA VAL A 120 11.66 -3.72 14.51
C VAL A 120 10.33 -4.48 14.57
N VAL A 121 9.25 -3.74 14.47
CA VAL A 121 7.88 -4.28 14.43
C VAL A 121 7.31 -4.08 13.04
N ILE A 122 6.96 -5.15 12.35
CA ILE A 122 6.22 -5.08 11.10
C ILE A 122 4.76 -5.44 11.36
N GLY A 123 3.86 -4.56 10.89
CA GLY A 123 2.43 -4.66 11.09
C GLY A 123 1.72 -5.17 9.84
N GLN A 124 1.39 -6.45 9.81
CA GLN A 124 0.59 -7.01 8.72
C GLN A 124 -0.91 -6.72 8.88
N ALA A 125 -1.65 -6.90 7.79
CA ALA A 125 -3.10 -7.01 7.76
C ALA A 125 -3.47 -8.37 7.15
N SER A 126 -3.50 -9.42 7.98
CA SER A 126 -3.62 -10.81 7.50
C SER A 126 -4.86 -11.05 6.64
N ALA A 127 -5.97 -10.34 6.93
CA ALA A 127 -7.22 -10.43 6.19
C ALA A 127 -7.12 -9.96 4.72
N LEU A 128 -6.10 -9.14 4.37
CA LEU A 128 -5.89 -8.64 3.00
C LEU A 128 -5.03 -9.58 2.13
N GLY A 129 -4.50 -10.63 2.73
CA GLY A 129 -3.75 -11.65 2.02
C GLY A 129 -2.30 -11.26 1.69
N GLU A 130 -1.64 -12.12 0.92
CA GLU A 130 -0.21 -12.03 0.64
C GLU A 130 0.15 -10.80 -0.21
N SER A 131 -0.69 -10.43 -1.17
CA SER A 131 -0.43 -9.30 -2.09
C SER A 131 -0.23 -7.95 -1.39
N VAL A 132 -0.79 -7.77 -0.21
CA VAL A 132 -0.59 -6.58 0.63
C VAL A 132 0.55 -6.82 1.64
N ASN A 133 0.56 -8.00 2.28
CA ASN A 133 1.51 -8.29 3.35
C ASN A 133 2.96 -8.47 2.84
N ILE A 134 3.16 -8.67 1.53
CA ILE A 134 4.49 -8.66 0.93
C ILE A 134 5.24 -7.33 1.18
N ALA A 135 4.53 -6.22 1.37
CA ALA A 135 5.15 -4.95 1.73
C ALA A 135 5.91 -5.03 3.06
N VAL A 136 5.27 -5.55 4.11
CA VAL A 136 5.88 -5.59 5.45
C VAL A 136 7.01 -6.61 5.54
N THR A 137 6.88 -7.77 4.88
CA THR A 137 7.93 -8.78 4.88
C THR A 137 9.13 -8.38 4.02
N SER A 138 8.91 -7.69 2.89
CA SER A 138 9.97 -7.10 2.08
C SER A 138 10.69 -5.97 2.81
N PHE A 139 9.95 -5.11 3.51
CA PHE A 139 10.57 -4.07 4.33
C PHE A 139 11.54 -4.67 5.36
N TYR A 140 11.13 -5.72 6.09
CA TYR A 140 12.00 -6.37 7.05
C TYR A 140 13.24 -7.01 6.38
N GLU A 141 13.05 -7.70 5.24
CA GLU A 141 14.17 -8.28 4.48
C GLU A 141 15.19 -7.22 4.11
N PHE A 142 14.76 -6.12 3.47
CA PHE A 142 15.66 -5.05 3.03
C PHE A 142 16.32 -4.35 4.21
N LEU A 143 15.55 -4.01 5.25
CA LEU A 143 16.10 -3.37 6.45
C LEU A 143 17.15 -4.25 7.13
N SER A 144 16.87 -5.55 7.29
CA SER A 144 17.80 -6.50 7.90
C SER A 144 19.09 -6.70 7.08
N GLY A 145 19.01 -6.48 5.78
CA GLY A 145 20.18 -6.50 4.89
C GLY A 145 21.02 -5.22 4.91
N GLN A 146 20.43 -4.09 5.33
CA GLN A 146 21.07 -2.77 5.31
C GLN A 146 21.61 -2.34 6.66
N VAL A 147 20.98 -2.74 7.76
CA VAL A 147 21.41 -2.35 9.12
C VAL A 147 22.56 -3.23 9.58
N PRO A 148 23.77 -2.65 9.85
CA PRO A 148 24.92 -3.42 10.28
C PRO A 148 24.69 -4.21 11.57
N GLY A 149 24.94 -5.52 11.52
CA GLY A 149 24.80 -6.41 12.68
C GLY A 149 23.39 -6.97 12.88
N MET A 150 22.39 -6.54 12.10
CA MET A 150 21.07 -7.13 12.12
C MET A 150 21.09 -8.53 11.48
N THR A 151 20.34 -9.46 12.07
CA THR A 151 20.18 -10.81 11.50
C THR A 151 19.39 -10.73 10.19
N SER A 152 20.02 -11.04 9.07
CA SER A 152 19.36 -11.02 7.76
C SER A 152 18.32 -12.13 7.67
N VAL A 153 17.09 -11.76 7.32
CA VAL A 153 15.95 -12.66 7.15
C VAL A 153 15.30 -12.41 5.80
N LYS A 154 15.03 -13.47 5.05
CA LYS A 154 14.34 -13.38 3.77
C LYS A 154 12.82 -13.29 3.99
N ARG A 155 12.14 -12.53 3.12
CA ARG A 155 10.68 -12.32 3.23
C ARG A 155 9.87 -13.62 3.22
N ASP A 156 10.31 -14.63 2.47
CA ASP A 156 9.66 -15.93 2.37
C ASP A 156 9.85 -16.80 3.62
N GLU A 157 10.78 -16.43 4.50
CA GLU A 157 10.95 -17.03 5.83
C GLU A 157 9.95 -16.47 6.86
N ILE A 158 9.31 -15.31 6.55
CA ILE A 158 8.36 -14.64 7.43
C ILE A 158 6.93 -15.05 7.04
N GLN A 159 6.43 -16.09 7.66
CA GLN A 159 5.08 -16.60 7.40
C GLN A 159 4.01 -15.73 8.10
N PRO A 160 2.74 -15.73 7.64
CA PRO A 160 1.66 -14.97 8.28
C PRO A 160 1.47 -15.25 9.78
N THR A 161 1.88 -16.43 10.24
CA THR A 161 1.82 -16.85 11.64
C THR A 161 3.11 -16.59 12.43
N THR A 162 4.15 -16.07 11.77
CA THR A 162 5.41 -15.72 12.44
C THR A 162 5.16 -14.52 13.34
N THR A 163 5.40 -14.65 14.64
CA THR A 163 5.30 -13.54 15.61
C THR A 163 6.66 -12.97 15.97
N LYS A 164 7.67 -13.84 16.14
CA LYS A 164 9.07 -13.45 16.34
C LYS A 164 9.87 -13.77 15.08
N ILE A 165 10.45 -12.77 14.46
CA ILE A 165 11.23 -12.92 13.23
C ILE A 165 12.68 -13.25 13.56
N SER A 166 13.27 -12.51 14.49
CA SER A 166 14.68 -12.68 14.90
C SER A 166 14.85 -12.26 16.34
N GLY A 167 14.92 -13.21 17.26
CA GLY A 167 15.18 -12.95 18.68
C GLY A 167 14.32 -11.83 19.26
N ASP A 168 15.00 -10.80 19.79
CA ASP A 168 14.38 -9.56 20.26
C ASP A 168 14.49 -8.41 19.23
N GLU A 169 15.09 -8.67 18.06
CA GLU A 169 15.30 -7.67 17.00
C GLU A 169 14.04 -7.46 16.15
N GLY A 170 13.22 -8.49 15.93
CA GLY A 170 12.11 -8.44 14.99
C GLY A 170 10.84 -9.12 15.47
N LEU A 171 9.72 -8.40 15.34
CA LEU A 171 8.36 -8.88 15.63
C LEU A 171 7.45 -8.65 14.44
N GLN A 172 6.53 -9.58 14.20
CA GLN A 172 5.39 -9.37 13.31
C GLN A 172 4.11 -9.37 14.13
N LEU A 173 3.27 -8.35 13.91
CA LEU A 173 1.96 -8.21 14.53
C LEU A 173 0.88 -8.15 13.45
N ASP A 174 -0.30 -8.68 13.71
CA ASP A 174 -1.46 -8.45 12.85
C ASP A 174 -2.20 -7.19 13.32
N LEU A 175 -1.74 -6.04 12.84
CA LEU A 175 -2.29 -4.73 13.19
C LEU A 175 -3.63 -4.45 12.49
N GLY A 176 -3.95 -5.23 11.45
CA GLY A 176 -5.10 -4.95 10.61
C GLY A 176 -4.99 -3.60 9.90
N VAL A 177 -6.14 -3.06 9.50
CA VAL A 177 -6.24 -1.81 8.72
C VAL A 177 -7.03 -0.71 9.43
N THR A 178 -7.36 -0.89 10.71
CA THR A 178 -8.16 0.09 11.46
C THR A 178 -7.36 0.69 12.62
N LEU A 179 -7.62 1.94 12.92
CA LEU A 179 -6.98 2.65 14.04
C LEU A 179 -7.16 1.91 15.38
N ASP A 180 -8.39 1.51 15.70
CA ASP A 180 -8.68 0.88 17.00
C ASP A 180 -8.06 -0.53 17.10
N GLY A 181 -8.06 -1.30 16.00
CA GLY A 181 -7.41 -2.61 15.96
C GLY A 181 -5.90 -2.51 16.18
N ALA A 182 -5.24 -1.67 15.42
CA ALA A 182 -3.80 -1.44 15.53
C ALA A 182 -3.41 -0.89 16.91
N TYR A 183 -4.23 0.01 17.47
CA TYR A 183 -4.03 0.51 18.83
C TYR A 183 -4.07 -0.61 19.88
N ALA A 184 -5.04 -1.51 19.80
CA ALA A 184 -5.19 -2.61 20.77
C ALA A 184 -4.03 -3.61 20.67
N GLU A 185 -3.67 -4.02 19.45
CA GLU A 185 -2.58 -4.97 19.21
C GLU A 185 -1.22 -4.38 19.62
N MET A 186 -0.92 -3.13 19.22
CA MET A 186 0.32 -2.48 19.61
C MET A 186 0.42 -2.26 21.12
N THR A 187 -0.70 -1.88 21.79
CA THR A 187 -0.75 -1.75 23.24
C THR A 187 -0.40 -3.06 23.94
N THR A 188 -0.89 -4.19 23.42
CA THR A 188 -0.57 -5.52 23.94
C THR A 188 0.90 -5.87 23.71
N ALA A 189 1.42 -5.63 22.51
CA ALA A 189 2.80 -5.92 22.16
C ALA A 189 3.80 -5.14 23.03
N LEU A 190 3.53 -3.87 23.31
CA LEU A 190 4.37 -3.00 24.13
C LEU A 190 4.59 -3.54 25.56
N GLN A 191 3.67 -4.36 26.08
CA GLN A 191 3.84 -5.00 27.40
C GLN A 191 4.96 -6.06 27.41
N SER A 192 5.32 -6.59 26.25
CA SER A 192 6.35 -7.64 26.11
C SER A 192 7.68 -7.12 25.56
N ILE A 193 7.73 -5.89 25.06
CA ILE A 193 8.94 -5.28 24.54
C ILE A 193 9.61 -4.48 25.68
N PRO A 194 10.89 -4.75 26.02
CA PRO A 194 11.58 -4.04 27.09
C PRO A 194 11.55 -2.51 26.90
N GLU A 195 11.37 -1.76 27.97
CA GLU A 195 11.23 -0.30 27.94
C GLU A 195 12.48 0.42 27.48
N ASP A 196 13.65 -0.19 27.65
CA ASP A 196 14.96 0.34 27.26
C ASP A 196 15.32 0.10 25.78
N ARG A 197 14.49 -0.61 25.02
CA ARG A 197 14.69 -0.79 23.59
C ARG A 197 14.02 0.32 22.77
N ASN A 198 14.71 0.79 21.76
CA ASN A 198 14.10 1.63 20.73
C ASN A 198 13.15 0.81 19.85
N LEU A 199 12.23 1.48 19.19
CA LEU A 199 11.26 0.85 18.29
C LEU A 199 11.33 1.43 16.89
N VAL A 200 11.33 0.55 15.91
CA VAL A 200 10.99 0.86 14.52
C VAL A 200 9.66 0.16 14.22
N VAL A 201 8.65 0.88 13.75
CA VAL A 201 7.36 0.28 13.40
C VAL A 201 7.02 0.61 11.96
N TYR A 202 6.71 -0.42 11.18
CA TYR A 202 6.25 -0.33 9.80
C TYR A 202 4.84 -0.90 9.66
N THR A 203 3.96 -0.20 8.93
CA THR A 203 2.53 -0.54 8.83
C THR A 203 2.07 -0.59 7.37
N VAL A 204 0.84 -1.04 7.12
CA VAL A 204 0.27 -1.20 5.77
C VAL A 204 -0.70 -0.10 5.35
N ASN A 205 -1.10 0.80 6.27
CA ASN A 205 -1.94 1.95 5.95
C ASN A 205 -1.89 3.02 7.05
N ASP A 206 -2.35 4.23 6.72
CA ASP A 206 -2.36 5.38 7.63
C ASP A 206 -3.17 5.13 8.91
N ASP A 207 -4.36 4.51 8.81
CA ASP A 207 -5.22 4.26 9.97
C ASP A 207 -4.54 3.35 10.99
N SER A 208 -3.87 2.27 10.55
CA SER A 208 -3.09 1.42 11.46
C SER A 208 -1.88 2.18 12.03
N THR A 209 -1.25 3.06 11.25
CA THR A 209 -0.15 3.91 11.73
C THR A 209 -0.61 4.85 12.84
N PHE A 210 -1.76 5.49 12.70
CA PHE A 210 -2.34 6.33 13.76
C PHE A 210 -2.65 5.53 15.02
N GLY A 211 -3.16 4.30 14.87
CA GLY A 211 -3.39 3.39 15.99
C GLY A 211 -2.11 3.06 16.74
N VAL A 212 -1.06 2.73 16.02
CA VAL A 212 0.29 2.48 16.54
C VAL A 212 0.83 3.70 17.28
N GLN A 213 0.82 4.87 16.65
CA GLN A 213 1.29 6.11 17.30
C GLN A 213 0.56 6.39 18.62
N ARG A 214 -0.75 6.23 18.63
CA ARG A 214 -1.55 6.42 19.84
C ARG A 214 -1.15 5.46 20.96
N ALA A 215 -0.89 4.19 20.65
CA ALA A 215 -0.42 3.20 21.62
C ALA A 215 0.95 3.56 22.19
N ILE A 216 1.89 3.96 21.30
CA ILE A 216 3.25 4.40 21.66
C ILE A 216 3.21 5.64 22.55
N ALA A 217 2.41 6.64 22.21
CA ALA A 217 2.25 7.86 23.00
C ALA A 217 1.69 7.57 24.40
N ASN A 218 0.67 6.72 24.49
CA ASN A 218 0.07 6.31 25.76
C ASN A 218 1.04 5.52 26.66
N ALA A 219 1.99 4.80 26.05
CA ALA A 219 3.05 4.11 26.76
C ALA A 219 4.25 5.01 27.11
N GLY A 220 4.24 6.29 26.71
CA GLY A 220 5.34 7.24 26.96
C GLY A 220 6.60 6.95 26.15
N ARG A 221 6.48 6.27 24.99
CA ARG A 221 7.64 5.79 24.20
C ARG A 221 7.88 6.57 22.90
N SER A 222 7.24 7.73 22.71
CA SER A 222 7.36 8.50 21.46
C SER A 222 8.81 8.91 21.14
N GLU A 223 9.63 9.26 22.14
CA GLU A 223 11.01 9.70 21.92
C GLU A 223 11.95 8.53 21.50
N THR A 224 11.57 7.30 21.80
CA THR A 224 12.34 6.08 21.48
C THR A 224 11.71 5.25 20.37
N THR A 225 10.82 5.85 19.57
CA THR A 225 10.16 5.18 18.48
C THR A 225 10.24 6.00 17.19
N ILE A 226 10.46 5.30 16.06
CA ILE A 226 10.25 5.82 14.72
C ILE A 226 9.22 4.94 14.02
N VAL A 227 8.36 5.59 13.24
CA VAL A 227 7.30 4.94 12.51
C VAL A 227 7.43 5.25 11.02
N SER A 228 7.24 4.24 10.21
CA SER A 228 7.12 4.35 8.76
C SER A 228 5.72 3.89 8.38
N GLY A 229 4.93 4.80 7.84
CA GLY A 229 3.55 4.55 7.42
C GLY A 229 3.45 4.14 5.96
N TYR A 230 2.21 4.00 5.51
CA TYR A 230 1.87 3.63 4.15
C TYR A 230 0.52 4.24 3.76
N GLY A 231 0.50 5.11 2.73
CA GLY A 231 -0.74 5.71 2.25
C GLY A 231 -0.57 7.14 1.73
N GLY A 232 -0.07 8.04 2.53
CA GLY A 232 0.14 9.45 2.17
C GLY A 232 -1.14 10.29 2.23
N GLY A 233 -2.09 9.97 3.11
CA GLY A 233 -3.27 10.79 3.34
C GLY A 233 -2.94 12.14 3.99
N ALA A 234 -3.84 13.12 3.88
CA ALA A 234 -3.63 14.48 4.36
C ALA A 234 -3.16 14.57 5.83
N ASP A 235 -3.73 13.73 6.69
CA ASP A 235 -3.36 13.71 8.11
C ASP A 235 -1.99 13.05 8.32
N ALA A 236 -1.62 12.03 7.53
CA ALA A 236 -0.30 11.43 7.55
C ALA A 236 0.77 12.43 7.11
N LEU A 237 0.51 13.23 6.05
CA LEU A 237 1.42 14.29 5.61
C LEU A 237 1.71 15.31 6.72
N ASN A 238 0.70 15.65 7.55
CA ASN A 238 0.89 16.53 8.69
C ASN A 238 1.79 15.89 9.77
N GLN A 239 1.63 14.58 10.02
CA GLN A 239 2.48 13.86 10.97
C GLN A 239 3.95 13.83 10.52
N ILE A 240 4.20 13.63 9.21
CA ILE A 240 5.55 13.62 8.65
C ILE A 240 6.20 15.01 8.75
N ARG A 241 5.45 16.09 8.49
CA ARG A 241 5.95 17.47 8.67
C ARG A 241 6.43 17.73 10.09
N GLU A 242 5.77 17.12 11.05
CA GLU A 242 6.06 17.23 12.48
C GLU A 242 6.84 16.02 13.03
N SER A 243 7.57 15.30 12.16
CA SER A 243 8.23 14.02 12.50
C SER A 243 9.17 14.09 13.70
N ASP A 244 9.77 15.24 13.94
CA ASP A 244 10.61 15.47 15.13
C ASP A 244 9.85 15.28 16.46
N SER A 245 8.55 15.51 16.46
CA SER A 245 7.67 15.36 17.63
C SER A 245 6.77 14.13 17.57
N THR A 246 6.40 13.69 16.37
CA THR A 246 5.48 12.58 16.16
C THR A 246 6.16 11.22 16.04
N GLY A 247 7.45 11.20 15.67
CA GLY A 247 8.20 10.00 15.35
C GLY A 247 7.77 9.33 14.03
N TRP A 248 6.82 9.88 13.28
CA TRP A 248 6.44 9.37 11.94
C TRP A 248 7.37 9.96 10.89
N VAL A 249 8.45 9.24 10.59
CA VAL A 249 9.58 9.77 9.82
C VAL A 249 9.46 9.59 8.32
N SER A 250 8.64 8.62 7.88
CA SER A 250 8.41 8.36 6.46
C SER A 250 7.07 7.72 6.19
N ASP A 251 6.59 7.87 4.95
CA ASP A 251 5.37 7.24 4.47
C ASP A 251 5.56 6.76 3.02
N GLN A 252 5.17 5.53 2.73
CA GLN A 252 5.18 4.99 1.39
C GLN A 252 3.94 5.44 0.65
N MET A 253 4.14 6.15 -0.45
CA MET A 253 3.05 6.70 -1.24
C MET A 253 3.10 6.24 -2.70
N GLY A 254 1.97 5.78 -3.20
CA GLY A 254 1.75 5.42 -4.60
C GLY A 254 0.57 6.16 -5.21
N PHE A 255 0.27 7.35 -4.71
CA PHE A 255 -0.73 8.27 -5.27
C PHE A 255 -2.10 7.62 -5.49
N PHE A 256 -2.55 6.85 -4.50
CA PHE A 256 -3.74 6.01 -4.57
C PHE A 256 -5.00 6.77 -5.03
N ALA A 257 -5.13 8.05 -4.66
CA ALA A 257 -6.25 8.90 -5.07
C ALA A 257 -6.33 9.11 -6.61
N TYR A 258 -5.23 8.92 -7.32
CA TYR A 258 -5.14 9.15 -8.78
C TYR A 258 -5.24 7.84 -9.60
N TRP A 259 -5.45 6.69 -8.97
CA TRP A 259 -5.50 5.41 -9.66
C TRP A 259 -6.61 5.30 -10.72
N GLY A 260 -7.66 6.09 -10.60
CA GLY A 260 -8.70 6.16 -11.62
C GLY A 260 -8.19 6.58 -12.99
N GLU A 261 -7.25 7.53 -13.05
CA GLU A 261 -6.63 7.99 -14.30
C GLU A 261 -5.71 6.92 -14.90
N PHE A 262 -4.89 6.26 -14.07
CA PHE A 262 -4.03 5.16 -14.53
C PHE A 262 -4.84 3.96 -15.02
N ALA A 263 -5.93 3.62 -14.34
CA ALA A 263 -6.84 2.57 -14.78
C ALA A 263 -7.45 2.88 -16.15
N LEU A 264 -7.84 4.14 -16.37
CA LEU A 264 -8.36 4.58 -17.67
C LEU A 264 -7.27 4.53 -18.76
N ALA A 265 -6.03 4.91 -18.44
CA ALA A 265 -4.93 4.77 -19.36
C ALA A 265 -4.65 3.29 -19.71
N MET A 266 -4.80 2.37 -18.76
CA MET A 266 -4.72 0.93 -19.06
C MET A 266 -5.87 0.44 -19.96
N VAL A 267 -7.10 0.93 -19.75
CA VAL A 267 -8.22 0.62 -20.67
C VAL A 267 -7.87 1.07 -22.09
N ALA A 268 -7.36 2.30 -22.24
CA ALA A 268 -6.94 2.80 -23.55
C ALA A 268 -5.76 1.99 -24.15
N ALA A 269 -4.84 1.52 -23.31
CA ALA A 269 -3.74 0.66 -23.76
C ALA A 269 -4.24 -0.69 -24.28
N VAL A 270 -5.25 -1.30 -23.66
CA VAL A 270 -5.93 -2.51 -24.15
C VAL A 270 -6.57 -2.24 -25.50
N ASP A 271 -7.31 -1.14 -25.65
CA ASP A 271 -7.99 -0.78 -26.90
C ASP A 271 -6.99 -0.52 -28.06
N LEU A 272 -5.86 0.10 -27.74
CA LEU A 272 -4.76 0.34 -28.69
C LEU A 272 -3.93 -0.90 -29.00
N GLY A 273 -4.13 -1.99 -28.28
CA GLY A 273 -3.35 -3.24 -28.44
C GLY A 273 -1.89 -3.10 -28.04
N LEU A 274 -1.59 -2.24 -27.08
CA LEU A 274 -0.24 -2.08 -26.56
C LEU A 274 0.20 -3.33 -25.77
N ASP A 275 1.51 -3.53 -25.68
CA ASP A 275 2.09 -4.59 -24.85
C ASP A 275 2.04 -4.17 -23.37
N ILE A 276 1.17 -4.81 -22.61
CA ILE A 276 0.94 -4.50 -21.19
C ILE A 276 1.72 -5.50 -20.34
N PRO A 277 2.62 -5.05 -19.46
CA PRO A 277 3.40 -5.94 -18.60
C PRO A 277 2.51 -6.68 -17.58
N GLU A 278 3.05 -7.71 -16.94
CA GLU A 278 2.36 -8.47 -15.89
C GLU A 278 1.94 -7.60 -14.71
N LEU A 279 2.77 -6.62 -14.36
CA LEU A 279 2.50 -5.60 -13.35
C LEU A 279 2.70 -4.21 -13.96
N THR A 280 1.67 -3.39 -13.90
CA THR A 280 1.77 -1.93 -14.12
C THR A 280 1.72 -1.24 -12.75
N ALA A 281 2.73 -0.45 -12.43
CA ALA A 281 2.81 0.25 -11.16
C ALA A 281 2.59 1.77 -11.32
N PRO A 282 1.92 2.43 -10.35
CA PRO A 282 1.82 3.88 -10.30
C PRO A 282 3.19 4.53 -10.05
N PRO A 283 3.32 5.86 -10.17
CA PRO A 283 4.41 6.58 -9.53
C PRO A 283 4.46 6.24 -8.04
N MET A 284 5.67 6.05 -7.51
CA MET A 284 5.89 5.67 -6.12
C MET A 284 6.99 6.51 -5.50
N VAL A 285 6.82 6.90 -4.25
CA VAL A 285 7.80 7.66 -3.49
C VAL A 285 7.70 7.34 -2.00
N VAL A 286 8.83 7.40 -1.30
CA VAL A 286 8.83 7.45 0.15
C VAL A 286 8.90 8.91 0.57
N LEU A 287 7.81 9.39 1.14
CA LEU A 287 7.72 10.75 1.65
C LEU A 287 8.45 10.86 2.99
N THR A 288 9.19 11.92 3.14
CA THR A 288 9.87 12.33 4.36
C THR A 288 9.68 13.83 4.58
N LYS A 289 10.01 14.33 5.75
CA LYS A 289 10.01 15.77 6.03
C LYS A 289 10.85 16.57 5.02
N ASP A 290 11.92 15.96 4.51
CA ASP A 290 12.89 16.65 3.66
C ASP A 290 12.45 16.76 2.20
N ASN A 291 11.60 15.82 1.70
CA ASN A 291 11.23 15.75 0.28
C ASN A 291 9.75 16.00 -0.01
N MET A 292 8.89 16.03 0.99
CA MET A 292 7.44 16.10 0.74
C MET A 292 7.00 17.41 0.06
N ASP A 293 7.71 18.51 0.29
CA ASP A 293 7.42 19.80 -0.33
C ASP A 293 7.83 19.84 -1.82
N ASP A 294 8.55 18.84 -2.33
CA ASP A 294 8.79 18.64 -3.76
C ASP A 294 7.53 18.15 -4.48
N TYR A 295 6.66 17.43 -3.78
CA TYR A 295 5.45 16.81 -4.32
C TYR A 295 4.18 17.55 -3.93
N PHE A 296 4.13 18.12 -2.75
CA PHE A 296 2.95 18.81 -2.21
C PHE A 296 3.24 20.27 -1.92
N LYS A 297 2.25 21.12 -2.12
CA LYS A 297 2.33 22.51 -1.71
C LYS A 297 2.58 22.61 -0.21
N PRO A 298 3.60 23.36 0.23
CA PRO A 298 3.96 23.44 1.63
C PRO A 298 2.79 23.68 2.59
N GLY A 299 2.66 22.82 3.60
CA GLY A 299 1.60 22.90 4.61
C GLY A 299 0.22 22.41 4.15
N THR A 300 0.10 21.79 2.98
CA THR A 300 -1.16 21.26 2.42
C THR A 300 -0.99 19.84 1.89
N ASP A 301 -2.08 19.24 1.42
CA ASP A 301 -2.13 17.97 0.67
C ASP A 301 -2.40 18.21 -0.84
N GLU A 302 -2.28 19.47 -1.30
CA GLU A 302 -2.42 19.82 -2.72
C GLU A 302 -1.18 19.32 -3.48
N LEU A 303 -1.36 18.33 -4.36
CA LEU A 303 -0.30 17.80 -5.19
C LEU A 303 0.16 18.87 -6.21
N VAL A 304 1.46 19.12 -6.25
CA VAL A 304 2.08 20.05 -7.21
C VAL A 304 2.94 19.34 -8.25
N MET A 305 3.44 18.15 -7.93
CA MET A 305 4.22 17.33 -8.83
C MET A 305 3.98 15.85 -8.60
N MET A 306 3.62 15.11 -9.66
CA MET A 306 3.60 13.66 -9.66
C MET A 306 5.00 13.14 -9.99
N PRO A 307 5.57 12.17 -9.26
CA PRO A 307 6.81 11.51 -9.68
C PRO A 307 6.68 10.86 -11.05
N GLU A 308 7.82 10.60 -11.70
CA GLU A 308 7.82 9.88 -12.96
C GLU A 308 7.25 8.47 -12.83
N LEU A 309 6.58 8.00 -13.88
CA LEU A 309 6.16 6.59 -13.97
C LEU A 309 7.38 5.67 -13.92
N PRO A 310 7.27 4.53 -13.22
CA PRO A 310 8.24 3.45 -13.34
C PRO A 310 8.45 3.04 -14.80
N GLU A 311 9.64 2.58 -15.15
CA GLU A 311 10.00 2.26 -16.54
C GLU A 311 9.00 1.28 -17.19
N GLY A 312 8.57 0.25 -16.46
CA GLY A 312 7.57 -0.72 -16.92
C GLY A 312 6.17 -0.14 -17.15
N SER A 313 5.89 1.06 -16.64
CA SER A 313 4.58 1.71 -16.77
C SER A 313 4.57 2.86 -17.78
N LYS A 314 5.71 3.21 -18.39
CA LYS A 314 5.82 4.34 -19.33
C LYS A 314 4.99 4.18 -20.60
N TYR A 315 4.61 2.95 -20.97
CA TYR A 315 3.69 2.69 -22.09
C TYR A 315 2.33 3.41 -21.91
N LEU A 316 1.93 3.70 -20.68
CA LEU A 316 0.69 4.44 -20.39
C LEU A 316 0.70 5.86 -21.00
N ILE A 317 1.87 6.47 -21.21
CA ILE A 317 2.00 7.79 -21.85
C ILE A 317 1.59 7.72 -23.33
N GLU A 318 1.79 6.56 -23.98
CA GLU A 318 1.44 6.37 -25.40
C GLU A 318 -0.08 6.38 -25.62
N THR A 319 -0.88 6.20 -24.57
CA THR A 319 -2.34 6.24 -24.64
C THR A 319 -2.89 7.66 -24.84
N GLY A 320 -2.10 8.69 -24.48
CA GLY A 320 -2.54 10.08 -24.50
C GLY A 320 -3.57 10.45 -23.44
N ILE A 321 -3.75 9.60 -22.43
CA ILE A 321 -4.62 9.86 -21.26
C ILE A 321 -3.83 10.59 -20.16
N LEU A 322 -2.58 10.18 -19.93
CA LEU A 322 -1.68 10.76 -18.92
C LEU A 322 -0.84 11.89 -19.49
#